data_bd5760443708bb34b6b1b05c02122ea6
#
_entry.id   bd5760443708bb34b6b1b05c02122ea6
#
_cell.length_a   1.000
_cell.length_b   1.000
_cell.length_c   1.000
_cell.angle_alpha   90.00
_cell.angle_beta   90.00
_cell.angle_gamma   90.00
#
_symmetry.space_group_name_H-M   'P 1'
#
loop_
_entity.id
_entity.type
_entity.pdbx_description
1 polymer ?
#
loop_
_entity_poly.entity_id
_entity_poly.type
_entity_poly.pdbx_seq_one_letter_code
_entity_poly.pdbx_strand_id
1 'polypeptide(L)'
;MSVFSDKRVFGIKRQNCGGVSTAGQVCANDVILWVIFLLPINIVIHGAGQCLVAMGLFVGNVVGWIFLSKRMNSYAEISPKKIHNAPELFAARYGSWKLKDLVSVIWIVTLGLILVFVLKVIVSVVAYFMDMPESISLAIIVSFLILATILVDNKLMGIIKTIVFIMVIIVCLTMIGLVFYRMDAREILDNYRRSRLAGGTSIYLNILYYDGKTVDIGSAISMTGVGLGCIAMPLMYKGVLNIRDIKELDVGRIWAVIFEGFTILSSCILALLVVPVLYPEKVLVNMNSFQVYNLMLKKLLGTGTYAYVFRFAALMVFIAAVVVMLESFMRNICEHIRGLVPAISRAGGTAKLLIDIGVVVLTGCCIFLVAEFVEFNREHMIADNWGLCAAALAAPLFCTLTYRHATGKGMYAGIIAGILTFVMWRYLPFVNGGSLAAYSGISGDVVGFAVSLLFTIGVSVCTQKNTEEELKIFDRMRADQA
;
A
#
# COMPACT_ATOMS: atom_id res chain seq x y z
N MET A 1 9.23 -26.47 27.93
CA MET A 1 8.48 -26.96 26.73
C MET A 1 7.04 -26.43 26.63
N SER A 2 6.41 -25.93 27.68
CA SER A 2 5.04 -25.39 27.65
C SER A 2 4.89 -23.98 27.04
N VAL A 3 5.97 -23.20 26.95
CA VAL A 3 5.94 -21.83 26.41
C VAL A 3 5.79 -21.80 24.88
N PHE A 4 6.15 -22.87 24.17
CA PHE A 4 6.06 -22.96 22.71
C PHE A 4 4.74 -23.56 22.19
N SER A 5 3.94 -24.22 23.04
CA SER A 5 2.72 -24.90 22.58
C SER A 5 1.58 -23.94 22.21
N ASP A 6 1.60 -22.70 22.69
CA ASP A 6 0.58 -21.66 22.42
C ASP A 6 1.03 -20.57 21.44
N LYS A 7 2.30 -20.57 21.01
CA LYS A 7 2.83 -19.67 20.00
C LYS A 7 2.39 -20.10 18.60
N ARG A 8 1.53 -19.32 18.00
CA ARG A 8 1.14 -19.43 16.59
C ARG A 8 1.82 -18.31 15.82
N VAL A 9 2.67 -18.64 14.85
CA VAL A 9 3.29 -17.63 13.95
C VAL A 9 2.20 -16.88 13.20
N PHE A 10 1.14 -17.57 12.80
CA PHE A 10 -0.06 -17.01 12.17
C PHE A 10 -1.28 -17.29 13.06
N GLY A 11 -1.28 -16.81 14.26
CA GLY A 11 -2.39 -17.03 15.23
C GLY A 11 -3.55 -16.10 14.96
N ILE A 12 -4.68 -16.67 14.59
CA ILE A 12 -5.96 -16.00 14.44
C ILE A 12 -6.66 -16.00 15.81
N LYS A 13 -6.14 -15.22 16.75
CA LYS A 13 -7.01 -14.64 17.79
C LYS A 13 -7.40 -13.26 17.26
N ARG A 14 -8.69 -12.92 17.21
CA ARG A 14 -9.13 -11.53 17.08
C ARG A 14 -8.23 -10.72 18.00
N GLN A 15 -7.41 -9.86 17.41
CA GLN A 15 -6.57 -8.99 18.20
C GLN A 15 -7.56 -8.04 18.87
N ASN A 16 -7.58 -7.98 20.20
CA ASN A 16 -8.31 -6.97 20.95
C ASN A 16 -7.67 -5.59 20.74
N CYS A 17 -7.56 -5.14 19.49
CA CYS A 17 -6.99 -3.84 19.14
C CYS A 17 -8.08 -2.78 19.20
N GLY A 18 -7.78 -1.66 19.85
CA GLY A 18 -8.61 -0.47 19.81
C GLY A 18 -8.57 0.19 18.42
N GLY A 19 -9.57 1.01 18.12
CA GLY A 19 -9.74 1.63 16.82
C GLY A 19 -8.55 2.48 16.38
N VAL A 20 -8.02 3.33 17.24
CA VAL A 20 -6.85 4.18 16.95
C VAL A 20 -5.61 3.35 16.60
N SER A 21 -5.35 2.28 17.36
CA SER A 21 -4.21 1.39 17.08
C SER A 21 -4.39 0.66 15.75
N THR A 22 -5.60 0.22 15.44
CA THR A 22 -5.89 -0.42 14.14
C THR A 22 -5.70 0.55 12.99
N ALA A 23 -6.18 1.80 13.11
CA ALA A 23 -5.96 2.86 12.13
C ALA A 23 -4.46 3.08 11.89
N GLY A 24 -3.67 3.27 12.94
CA GLY A 24 -2.22 3.44 12.84
C GLY A 24 -1.50 2.26 12.18
N GLN A 25 -1.91 1.03 12.49
CA GLN A 25 -1.34 -0.19 11.86
C GLN A 25 -1.62 -0.26 10.37
N VAL A 26 -2.85 0.04 9.95
CA VAL A 26 -3.24 0.00 8.53
C VAL A 26 -2.56 1.12 7.77
N CYS A 27 -2.58 2.35 8.29
CA CYS A 27 -1.90 3.48 7.67
C CYS A 27 -0.39 3.25 7.53
N ALA A 28 0.25 2.61 8.52
CA ALA A 28 1.66 2.21 8.44
C ALA A 28 1.95 1.22 7.30
N ASN A 29 0.97 0.48 6.83
CA ASN A 29 1.15 -0.48 5.75
C ASN A 29 0.83 0.10 4.36
N ASP A 30 -0.23 0.89 4.25
CA ASP A 30 -0.75 1.31 2.95
C ASP A 30 -0.18 2.67 2.50
N VAL A 31 -0.06 3.62 3.43
CA VAL A 31 0.31 5.00 3.09
C VAL A 31 1.84 5.19 3.02
N ILE A 32 2.60 4.45 3.83
CA ILE A 32 4.07 4.61 3.92
C ILE A 32 4.76 4.44 2.56
N LEU A 33 4.31 3.47 1.76
CA LEU A 33 4.86 3.23 0.42
C LEU A 33 4.81 4.49 -0.45
N TRP A 34 3.67 5.16 -0.45
CA TRP A 34 3.45 6.35 -1.25
C TRP A 34 4.11 7.58 -0.63
N VAL A 35 3.90 7.79 0.66
CA VAL A 35 4.31 9.00 1.38
C VAL A 35 5.84 9.14 1.51
N ILE A 36 6.55 8.03 1.70
CA ILE A 36 8.01 8.07 1.87
C ILE A 36 8.74 7.86 0.54
N PHE A 37 8.21 7.03 -0.37
CA PHE A 37 8.95 6.65 -1.57
C PHE A 37 8.50 7.40 -2.82
N LEU A 38 7.23 7.28 -3.19
CA LEU A 38 6.79 7.64 -4.53
C LEU A 38 6.35 9.10 -4.65
N LEU A 39 5.51 9.57 -3.73
CA LEU A 39 4.99 10.94 -3.81
C LEU A 39 6.08 12.01 -3.73
N PRO A 40 7.03 11.95 -2.75
CA PRO A 40 7.98 13.05 -2.61
C PRO A 40 8.85 13.26 -3.84
N ILE A 41 9.46 12.19 -4.34
CA ILE A 41 10.37 12.33 -5.48
C ILE A 41 9.63 12.73 -6.75
N ASN A 42 8.43 12.19 -6.99
CA ASN A 42 7.62 12.57 -8.15
C ASN A 42 7.14 14.02 -8.08
N ILE A 43 6.75 14.53 -6.89
CA ILE A 43 6.40 15.95 -6.73
C ILE A 43 7.61 16.84 -6.96
N VAL A 44 8.79 16.47 -6.46
CA VAL A 44 10.02 17.23 -6.65
C VAL A 44 10.40 17.32 -8.13
N ILE A 45 10.24 16.25 -8.89
CA ILE A 45 10.61 16.18 -10.30
C ILE A 45 9.55 16.87 -11.19
N HIS A 46 8.27 16.55 -11.00
CA HIS A 46 7.20 16.91 -11.93
C HIS A 46 6.29 18.05 -11.43
N GLY A 47 6.46 18.51 -10.20
CA GLY A 47 5.70 19.61 -9.62
C GLY A 47 4.39 19.20 -8.93
N ALA A 48 3.59 20.22 -8.56
CA ALA A 48 2.38 20.08 -7.76
C ALA A 48 1.26 19.26 -8.45
N GLY A 49 1.31 19.07 -9.77
CA GLY A 49 0.38 18.18 -10.47
C GLY A 49 0.34 16.78 -9.92
N GLN A 50 1.46 16.27 -9.39
CA GLN A 50 1.51 14.96 -8.71
C GLN A 50 0.65 14.89 -7.43
N CYS A 51 0.22 16.01 -6.88
CA CYS A 51 -0.74 16.01 -5.76
C CYS A 51 -2.12 15.45 -6.16
N LEU A 52 -2.44 15.33 -7.46
CA LEU A 52 -3.63 14.61 -7.92
C LEU A 52 -3.56 13.12 -7.57
N VAL A 53 -2.38 12.51 -7.61
CA VAL A 53 -2.15 11.13 -7.13
C VAL A 53 -2.42 11.05 -5.63
N ALA A 54 -1.93 12.02 -4.86
CA ALA A 54 -2.18 12.11 -3.43
C ALA A 54 -3.68 12.24 -3.10
N MET A 55 -4.42 13.05 -3.86
CA MET A 55 -5.88 13.16 -3.74
C MET A 55 -6.58 11.84 -4.05
N GLY A 56 -6.16 11.15 -5.11
CA GLY A 56 -6.69 9.83 -5.45
C GLY A 56 -6.49 8.80 -4.34
N LEU A 57 -5.28 8.70 -3.81
CA LEU A 57 -4.96 7.83 -2.67
C LEU A 57 -5.85 8.13 -1.45
N PHE A 58 -5.96 9.41 -1.09
CA PHE A 58 -6.82 9.82 0.02
C PHE A 58 -8.28 9.43 -0.20
N VAL A 59 -8.84 9.70 -1.38
CA VAL A 59 -10.23 9.34 -1.72
C VAL A 59 -10.41 7.82 -1.69
N GLY A 60 -9.49 7.05 -2.27
CA GLY A 60 -9.54 5.58 -2.25
C GLY A 60 -9.57 5.00 -0.83
N ASN A 61 -8.72 5.52 0.05
CA ASN A 61 -8.68 5.13 1.46
C ASN A 61 -9.96 5.54 2.20
N VAL A 62 -10.46 6.75 1.99
CA VAL A 62 -11.75 7.21 2.55
C VAL A 62 -12.88 6.26 2.13
N VAL A 63 -12.95 5.87 0.85
CA VAL A 63 -13.94 4.90 0.38
C VAL A 63 -13.77 3.55 1.08
N GLY A 64 -12.54 3.05 1.20
CA GLY A 64 -12.24 1.81 1.92
C GLY A 64 -12.72 1.85 3.38
N TRP A 65 -12.32 2.87 4.13
CA TRP A 65 -12.63 2.99 5.54
C TRP A 65 -14.11 3.32 5.82
N ILE A 66 -14.70 4.25 5.08
CA ILE A 66 -16.06 4.71 5.38
C ILE A 66 -17.12 3.75 4.84
N PHE A 67 -16.93 3.22 3.62
CA PHE A 67 -17.96 2.42 2.98
C PHE A 67 -17.75 0.91 3.10
N LEU A 68 -16.49 0.42 3.07
CA LEU A 68 -16.24 -1.02 2.99
C LEU A 68 -15.91 -1.64 4.35
N SER A 69 -15.24 -0.93 5.25
CA SER A 69 -14.77 -1.49 6.52
C SER A 69 -15.90 -2.04 7.39
N LYS A 70 -16.97 -1.26 7.59
CA LYS A 70 -18.11 -1.67 8.41
C LYS A 70 -18.84 -2.88 7.81
N ARG A 71 -19.01 -2.88 6.48
CA ARG A 71 -19.62 -4.00 5.76
C ARG A 71 -18.82 -5.28 5.87
N MET A 72 -17.49 -5.16 5.74
CA MET A 72 -16.60 -6.30 5.90
C MET A 72 -16.65 -6.88 7.31
N ASN A 73 -16.61 -6.03 8.33
CA ASN A 73 -16.67 -6.46 9.72
C ASN A 73 -18.02 -7.12 10.06
N SER A 74 -19.14 -6.45 9.74
CA SER A 74 -20.49 -6.99 9.97
C SER A 74 -20.72 -8.31 9.21
N TYR A 75 -20.28 -8.41 7.95
CA TYR A 75 -20.39 -9.66 7.21
C TYR A 75 -19.60 -10.80 7.87
N ALA A 76 -18.40 -10.52 8.37
CA ALA A 76 -17.57 -11.51 9.04
C ALA A 76 -18.13 -11.96 10.40
N GLU A 77 -18.90 -11.09 11.08
CA GLU A 77 -19.58 -11.42 12.35
C GLU A 77 -20.81 -12.29 12.15
N ILE A 78 -21.62 -11.98 11.12
CA ILE A 78 -22.90 -12.66 10.86
C ILE A 78 -22.66 -14.00 10.13
N SER A 79 -21.55 -14.11 9.39
CA SER A 79 -21.25 -15.30 8.60
C SER A 79 -21.07 -16.54 9.48
N PRO A 80 -21.71 -17.67 9.15
CA PRO A 80 -21.48 -18.94 9.87
C PRO A 80 -20.06 -19.49 9.68
N LYS A 81 -19.38 -19.05 8.60
CA LYS A 81 -17.98 -19.39 8.32
C LYS A 81 -17.09 -18.29 8.89
N LYS A 82 -16.06 -18.68 9.63
CA LYS A 82 -15.06 -17.73 10.14
C LYS A 82 -14.30 -17.11 8.95
N ILE A 83 -14.24 -15.78 8.94
CA ILE A 83 -13.56 -14.98 7.92
C ILE A 83 -12.40 -14.25 8.60
N HIS A 84 -11.18 -14.52 8.15
CA HIS A 84 -9.96 -13.93 8.70
C HIS A 84 -9.23 -13.02 7.72
N ASN A 85 -9.58 -13.13 6.45
CA ASN A 85 -9.03 -12.32 5.35
C ASN A 85 -10.06 -12.16 4.24
N ALA A 86 -9.81 -11.23 3.32
CA ALA A 86 -10.76 -10.98 2.23
C ALA A 86 -10.90 -12.14 1.22
N PRO A 87 -9.91 -13.00 0.90
CA PRO A 87 -10.15 -14.21 0.12
C PRO A 87 -11.19 -15.15 0.74
N GLU A 88 -11.18 -15.29 2.07
CA GLU A 88 -12.16 -16.11 2.78
C GLU A 88 -13.58 -15.52 2.72
N LEU A 89 -13.70 -14.19 2.57
CA LEU A 89 -14.99 -13.54 2.30
C LEU A 89 -15.59 -14.04 0.98
N PHE A 90 -14.79 -14.15 -0.08
CA PHE A 90 -15.25 -14.68 -1.36
C PHE A 90 -15.69 -16.16 -1.24
N ALA A 91 -14.91 -16.97 -0.51
CA ALA A 91 -15.29 -18.36 -0.25
C ALA A 91 -16.57 -18.48 0.59
N ALA A 92 -16.73 -17.62 1.59
CA ALA A 92 -17.90 -17.63 2.46
C ALA A 92 -19.17 -17.20 1.70
N ARG A 93 -19.06 -16.12 0.89
CA ARG A 93 -20.20 -15.53 0.20
C ARG A 93 -20.65 -16.33 -1.03
N TYR A 94 -19.70 -16.86 -1.82
CA TYR A 94 -20.01 -17.51 -3.10
C TYR A 94 -19.80 -19.02 -3.08
N GLY A 95 -19.47 -19.61 -1.94
CA GLY A 95 -19.24 -21.05 -1.83
C GLY A 95 -18.05 -21.58 -2.66
N SER A 96 -17.19 -20.70 -3.18
CA SER A 96 -16.15 -21.03 -4.15
C SER A 96 -14.73 -20.94 -3.56
N TRP A 97 -14.13 -22.09 -3.26
CA TRP A 97 -12.72 -22.18 -2.85
C TRP A 97 -11.75 -21.78 -3.97
N LYS A 98 -12.10 -22.07 -5.23
CA LYS A 98 -11.30 -21.65 -6.39
C LYS A 98 -11.19 -20.13 -6.50
N LEU A 99 -12.26 -19.40 -6.18
CA LEU A 99 -12.24 -17.94 -6.19
C LEU A 99 -11.35 -17.37 -5.07
N LYS A 100 -11.41 -17.97 -3.88
CA LYS A 100 -10.47 -17.66 -2.79
C LYS A 100 -9.02 -17.83 -3.24
N ASP A 101 -8.72 -18.98 -3.85
CA ASP A 101 -7.35 -19.29 -4.29
C ASP A 101 -6.87 -18.33 -5.37
N LEU A 102 -7.72 -17.97 -6.34
CA LEU A 102 -7.41 -16.99 -7.38
C LEU A 102 -7.05 -15.62 -6.76
N VAL A 103 -7.86 -15.11 -5.85
CA VAL A 103 -7.61 -13.84 -5.15
C VAL A 103 -6.31 -13.91 -4.34
N SER A 104 -6.08 -15.04 -3.64
CA SER A 104 -4.85 -15.24 -2.87
C SER A 104 -3.61 -15.23 -3.76
N VAL A 105 -3.65 -15.89 -4.92
CA VAL A 105 -2.53 -15.90 -5.88
C VAL A 105 -2.25 -14.49 -6.42
N ILE A 106 -3.28 -13.73 -6.78
CA ILE A 106 -3.10 -12.35 -7.25
C ILE A 106 -2.37 -11.52 -6.17
N TRP A 107 -2.77 -11.62 -4.90
CA TRP A 107 -2.11 -10.88 -3.83
C TRP A 107 -0.70 -11.38 -3.52
N ILE A 108 -0.42 -12.69 -3.59
CA ILE A 108 0.94 -13.20 -3.44
C ILE A 108 1.85 -12.60 -4.50
N VAL A 109 1.41 -12.56 -5.76
CA VAL A 109 2.22 -12.05 -6.87
C VAL A 109 2.40 -10.53 -6.74
N THR A 110 1.31 -9.77 -6.58
CA THR A 110 1.37 -8.30 -6.55
C THR A 110 2.13 -7.78 -5.32
N LEU A 111 1.83 -8.30 -4.12
CA LEU A 111 2.56 -7.93 -2.91
C LEU A 111 4.01 -8.38 -2.94
N GLY A 112 4.29 -9.57 -3.50
CA GLY A 112 5.64 -10.10 -3.63
C GLY A 112 6.53 -9.22 -4.50
N LEU A 113 6.01 -8.78 -5.66
CA LEU A 113 6.74 -7.89 -6.56
C LEU A 113 6.95 -6.50 -5.97
N ILE A 114 5.93 -5.93 -5.31
CA ILE A 114 6.07 -4.65 -4.59
C ILE A 114 7.12 -4.79 -3.47
N LEU A 115 7.06 -5.89 -2.69
CA LEU A 115 8.00 -6.15 -1.60
C LEU A 115 9.43 -6.22 -2.11
N VAL A 116 9.70 -6.99 -3.17
CA VAL A 116 11.04 -7.13 -3.75
C VAL A 116 11.57 -5.78 -4.24
N PHE A 117 10.73 -4.98 -4.90
CA PHE A 117 11.14 -3.66 -5.38
C PHE A 117 11.50 -2.72 -4.23
N VAL A 118 10.63 -2.59 -3.23
CA VAL A 118 10.88 -1.73 -2.06
C VAL A 118 12.10 -2.22 -1.28
N LEU A 119 12.27 -3.55 -1.19
CA LEU A 119 13.45 -4.16 -0.58
C LEU A 119 14.74 -3.74 -1.28
N LYS A 120 14.78 -3.75 -2.62
CA LYS A 120 15.96 -3.27 -3.38
C LYS A 120 16.28 -1.81 -3.09
N VAL A 121 15.27 -0.94 -2.99
CA VAL A 121 15.50 0.47 -2.66
C VAL A 121 16.06 0.63 -1.25
N ILE A 122 15.49 -0.03 -0.25
CA ILE A 122 15.98 0.10 1.13
C ILE A 122 17.36 -0.53 1.32
N VAL A 123 17.66 -1.61 0.60
CA VAL A 123 18.98 -2.25 0.56
C VAL A 123 20.03 -1.27 0.07
N SER A 124 19.79 -0.58 -1.05
CA SER A 124 20.73 0.44 -1.57
C SER A 124 20.93 1.60 -0.58
N VAL A 125 19.87 2.01 0.13
CA VAL A 125 19.96 3.04 1.17
C VAL A 125 20.83 2.58 2.33
N VAL A 126 20.57 1.37 2.86
CA VAL A 126 21.34 0.82 4.00
C VAL A 126 22.79 0.56 3.60
N ALA A 127 23.03 -0.01 2.42
CA ALA A 127 24.37 -0.24 1.88
C ALA A 127 25.19 1.05 1.80
N TYR A 128 24.57 2.14 1.29
CA TYR A 128 25.20 3.45 1.22
C TYR A 128 25.54 4.02 2.61
N PHE A 129 24.63 3.92 3.59
CA PHE A 129 24.85 4.49 4.92
C PHE A 129 25.82 3.67 5.78
N MET A 130 25.88 2.36 5.57
CA MET A 130 26.73 1.43 6.33
C MET A 130 28.04 1.12 5.63
N ASP A 131 28.28 1.66 4.44
CA ASP A 131 29.45 1.42 3.61
C ASP A 131 29.72 -0.09 3.40
N MET A 132 28.67 -0.82 3.00
CA MET A 132 28.73 -2.28 2.81
C MET A 132 28.15 -2.70 1.45
N PRO A 133 28.52 -3.88 0.94
CA PRO A 133 27.93 -4.43 -0.30
C PRO A 133 26.41 -4.60 -0.20
N GLU A 134 25.69 -4.34 -1.32
CA GLU A 134 24.22 -4.49 -1.37
C GLU A 134 23.78 -5.92 -1.04
N SER A 135 24.51 -6.96 -1.47
CA SER A 135 24.18 -8.37 -1.18
C SER A 135 24.21 -8.67 0.33
N ILE A 136 25.16 -8.07 1.07
CA ILE A 136 25.23 -8.23 2.53
C ILE A 136 24.07 -7.49 3.19
N SER A 137 23.77 -6.26 2.76
CA SER A 137 22.61 -5.48 3.24
C SER A 137 21.31 -6.22 2.99
N LEU A 138 21.15 -6.82 1.80
CA LEU A 138 20.01 -7.64 1.44
C LEU A 138 19.85 -8.85 2.38
N ALA A 139 20.95 -9.58 2.61
CA ALA A 139 20.94 -10.74 3.51
C ALA A 139 20.54 -10.35 4.93
N ILE A 140 21.06 -9.23 5.45
CA ILE A 140 20.72 -8.72 6.79
C ILE A 140 19.24 -8.37 6.88
N ILE A 141 18.72 -7.59 5.93
CA ILE A 141 17.32 -7.14 5.97
C ILE A 141 16.36 -8.32 5.82
N VAL A 142 16.61 -9.24 4.87
CA VAL A 142 15.75 -10.42 4.70
C VAL A 142 15.79 -11.33 5.93
N SER A 143 16.98 -11.55 6.52
CA SER A 143 17.10 -12.31 7.77
C SER A 143 16.31 -11.65 8.91
N PHE A 144 16.40 -10.33 9.03
CA PHE A 144 15.61 -9.57 9.99
C PHE A 144 14.10 -9.73 9.75
N LEU A 145 13.63 -9.66 8.50
CA LEU A 145 12.22 -9.85 8.16
C LEU A 145 11.74 -11.27 8.53
N ILE A 146 12.53 -12.29 8.24
CA ILE A 146 12.25 -13.70 8.63
C ILE A 146 12.13 -13.80 10.15
N LEU A 147 13.12 -13.31 10.89
CA LEU A 147 13.13 -13.35 12.35
C LEU A 147 11.98 -12.56 12.96
N ALA A 148 11.71 -11.35 12.48
CA ALA A 148 10.60 -10.53 12.95
C ALA A 148 9.25 -11.22 12.73
N THR A 149 9.05 -11.82 11.55
CA THR A 149 7.81 -12.56 11.23
C THR A 149 7.61 -13.78 12.13
N ILE A 150 8.68 -14.49 12.51
CA ILE A 150 8.62 -15.70 13.36
C ILE A 150 8.51 -15.34 14.86
N LEU A 151 9.31 -14.38 15.33
CA LEU A 151 9.49 -14.12 16.76
C LEU A 151 8.50 -13.11 17.32
N VAL A 152 8.11 -12.11 16.52
CA VAL A 152 7.22 -11.04 16.98
C VAL A 152 5.77 -11.41 16.72
N ASP A 153 4.98 -11.42 17.78
CA ASP A 153 3.56 -11.68 17.64
C ASP A 153 2.83 -10.50 16.94
N ASN A 154 1.64 -10.79 16.40
CA ASN A 154 0.88 -9.80 15.65
C ASN A 154 0.48 -8.58 16.50
N LYS A 155 0.24 -8.75 17.81
CA LYS A 155 -0.17 -7.67 18.71
C LYS A 155 0.99 -6.71 18.97
N LEU A 156 2.17 -7.26 19.30
CA LEU A 156 3.37 -6.45 19.50
C LEU A 156 3.78 -5.75 18.20
N MET A 157 3.76 -6.48 17.08
CA MET A 157 4.03 -5.88 15.76
C MET A 157 3.04 -4.75 15.44
N GLY A 158 1.77 -4.91 15.77
CA GLY A 158 0.78 -3.86 15.60
C GLY A 158 1.07 -2.60 16.42
N ILE A 159 1.53 -2.74 17.65
CA ILE A 159 1.95 -1.61 18.50
C ILE A 159 3.17 -0.93 17.89
N ILE A 160 4.18 -1.70 17.47
CA ILE A 160 5.39 -1.17 16.83
C ILE A 160 5.01 -0.36 15.59
N LYS A 161 4.16 -0.89 14.71
CA LYS A 161 3.67 -0.18 13.51
C LYS A 161 3.01 1.14 13.84
N THR A 162 2.13 1.16 14.83
CA THR A 162 1.46 2.39 15.27
C THR A 162 2.45 3.42 15.78
N ILE A 163 3.41 3.02 16.61
CA ILE A 163 4.44 3.92 17.15
C ILE A 163 5.29 4.48 16.01
N VAL A 164 5.80 3.62 15.14
CA VAL A 164 6.65 4.02 14.00
C VAL A 164 5.89 4.97 13.07
N PHE A 165 4.62 4.70 12.80
CA PHE A 165 3.78 5.57 11.99
C PHE A 165 3.61 6.98 12.60
N ILE A 166 3.33 7.07 13.90
CA ILE A 166 3.26 8.35 14.61
C ILE A 166 4.61 9.07 14.55
N MET A 167 5.72 8.35 14.70
CA MET A 167 7.06 8.94 14.58
C MET A 167 7.31 9.50 13.17
N VAL A 168 6.84 8.85 12.12
CA VAL A 168 6.92 9.39 10.74
C VAL A 168 6.19 10.73 10.64
N ILE A 169 4.97 10.82 11.18
CA ILE A 169 4.22 12.08 11.19
C ILE A 169 5.01 13.17 11.92
N ILE A 170 5.53 12.86 13.11
CA ILE A 170 6.32 13.80 13.92
C ILE A 170 7.55 14.28 13.13
N VAL A 171 8.29 13.37 12.48
CA VAL A 171 9.47 13.72 11.68
C VAL A 171 9.08 14.62 10.51
N CYS A 172 8.03 14.28 9.75
CA CYS A 172 7.56 15.12 8.64
C CYS A 172 7.18 16.53 9.10
N LEU A 173 6.40 16.66 10.18
CA LEU A 173 6.00 17.94 10.74
C LEU A 173 7.19 18.73 11.27
N THR A 174 8.16 18.07 11.92
CA THR A 174 9.39 18.70 12.41
C THR A 174 10.23 19.22 11.25
N MET A 175 10.36 18.44 10.15
CA MET A 175 11.08 18.89 8.95
C MET A 175 10.41 20.12 8.33
N ILE A 176 9.08 20.14 8.20
CA ILE A 176 8.32 21.30 7.72
C ILE A 176 8.56 22.52 8.65
N GLY A 177 8.45 22.31 9.96
CA GLY A 177 8.70 23.37 10.95
C GLY A 177 10.12 23.92 10.88
N LEU A 178 11.12 23.06 10.66
CA LEU A 178 12.52 23.48 10.47
C LEU A 178 12.71 24.37 9.23
N VAL A 179 12.01 24.09 8.13
CA VAL A 179 12.08 24.94 6.93
C VAL A 179 11.58 26.34 7.26
N PHE A 180 10.39 26.48 7.84
CA PHE A 180 9.84 27.79 8.19
C PHE A 180 10.57 28.50 9.34
N TYR A 181 11.31 27.76 10.17
CA TYR A 181 12.19 28.34 11.17
C TYR A 181 13.49 28.90 10.58
N ARG A 182 14.01 28.28 9.50
CA ARG A 182 15.30 28.61 8.89
C ARG A 182 15.20 29.54 7.68
N MET A 183 14.05 29.57 7.03
CA MET A 183 13.84 30.30 5.78
C MET A 183 12.56 31.13 5.85
N ASP A 184 12.63 32.37 5.48
CA ASP A 184 11.47 33.25 5.36
C ASP A 184 10.66 32.88 4.11
N ALA A 185 9.35 33.16 4.13
CA ALA A 185 8.46 32.92 2.99
C ALA A 185 8.93 33.63 1.71
N ARG A 186 9.54 34.81 1.82
CA ARG A 186 10.12 35.53 0.68
C ARG A 186 11.31 34.79 0.10
N GLU A 187 12.21 34.30 0.95
CA GLU A 187 13.36 33.50 0.53
C GLU A 187 12.93 32.21 -0.19
N ILE A 188 11.92 31.51 0.34
CA ILE A 188 11.35 30.32 -0.29
C ILE A 188 10.85 30.65 -1.70
N LEU A 189 10.08 31.73 -1.87
CA LEU A 189 9.55 32.14 -3.17
C LEU A 189 10.64 32.58 -4.14
N ASP A 190 11.66 33.31 -3.66
CA ASP A 190 12.78 33.75 -4.48
C ASP A 190 13.64 32.57 -4.95
N ASN A 191 13.86 31.58 -4.07
CA ASN A 191 14.56 30.36 -4.43
C ASN A 191 13.79 29.54 -5.48
N TYR A 192 12.47 29.47 -5.39
CA TYR A 192 11.63 28.89 -6.45
C TYR A 192 11.83 29.62 -7.78
N ARG A 193 11.75 30.95 -7.80
CA ARG A 193 11.92 31.77 -9.02
C ARG A 193 13.29 31.55 -9.67
N ARG A 194 14.33 31.40 -8.85
CA ARG A 194 15.72 31.19 -9.30
C ARG A 194 16.00 29.75 -9.73
N SER A 195 15.20 28.77 -9.31
CA SER A 195 15.45 27.33 -9.55
C SER A 195 15.26 26.88 -10.98
N ARG A 196 14.85 27.75 -11.91
CA ARG A 196 14.67 27.47 -13.36
C ARG A 196 13.85 26.19 -13.60
N LEU A 197 12.72 26.09 -12.92
CA LEU A 197 11.78 24.97 -13.04
C LEU A 197 11.12 24.96 -14.43
N ALA A 198 10.76 23.78 -14.91
CA ALA A 198 10.04 23.63 -16.17
C ALA A 198 8.74 24.44 -16.18
N GLY A 199 8.61 25.36 -17.11
CA GLY A 199 7.45 26.27 -17.20
C GLY A 199 7.41 27.42 -16.16
N GLY A 200 8.39 27.50 -15.24
CA GLY A 200 8.45 28.52 -14.19
C GLY A 200 7.69 28.14 -12.90
N THR A 201 7.89 28.97 -11.87
CA THR A 201 7.36 28.69 -10.50
C THR A 201 5.84 28.58 -10.47
N SER A 202 5.12 29.44 -11.20
CA SER A 202 3.65 29.42 -11.21
C SER A 202 3.07 28.12 -11.79
N ILE A 203 3.71 27.57 -12.80
CA ILE A 203 3.34 26.30 -13.40
C ILE A 203 3.72 25.13 -12.50
N TYR A 204 4.93 25.14 -11.98
CA TYR A 204 5.40 24.08 -11.07
C TYR A 204 4.53 23.93 -9.80
N LEU A 205 4.05 25.03 -9.23
CA LEU A 205 3.19 25.01 -8.05
C LEU A 205 1.69 24.85 -8.36
N ASN A 206 1.32 24.73 -9.63
CA ASN A 206 -0.07 24.59 -10.04
C ASN A 206 -0.44 23.12 -10.19
N ILE A 207 -1.45 22.66 -9.46
CA ILE A 207 -1.94 21.28 -9.45
C ILE A 207 -2.50 20.83 -10.82
N LEU A 208 -2.88 21.78 -11.67
CA LEU A 208 -3.38 21.49 -13.03
C LEU A 208 -2.27 21.40 -14.09
N TYR A 209 -1.03 21.40 -13.66
CA TYR A 209 0.12 21.24 -14.54
C TYR A 209 1.00 20.09 -14.07
N TYR A 210 1.40 19.26 -15.01
CA TYR A 210 2.31 18.15 -14.80
C TYR A 210 3.44 18.23 -15.83
N ASP A 211 4.67 18.23 -15.36
CA ASP A 211 5.87 18.33 -16.19
C ASP A 211 5.83 19.51 -17.20
N GLY A 212 5.35 20.65 -16.73
CA GLY A 212 5.25 21.88 -17.51
C GLY A 212 4.09 21.93 -18.53
N LYS A 213 3.23 20.91 -18.57
CA LYS A 213 2.05 20.83 -19.45
C LYS A 213 0.76 20.85 -18.64
N THR A 214 -0.32 21.35 -19.24
CA THR A 214 -1.65 21.27 -18.63
C THR A 214 -2.09 19.82 -18.50
N VAL A 215 -2.61 19.46 -17.33
CA VAL A 215 -3.19 18.13 -17.09
C VAL A 215 -4.53 18.05 -17.82
N ASP A 216 -4.63 17.19 -18.81
CA ASP A 216 -5.91 16.87 -19.45
C ASP A 216 -6.79 15.98 -18.57
N ILE A 217 -8.06 15.84 -18.94
CA ILE A 217 -9.04 15.06 -18.19
C ILE A 217 -8.61 13.58 -18.05
N GLY A 218 -8.04 12.99 -19.10
CA GLY A 218 -7.56 11.60 -19.10
C GLY A 218 -6.43 11.40 -18.08
N SER A 219 -5.44 12.29 -18.10
CA SER A 219 -4.33 12.30 -17.14
C SER A 219 -4.82 12.55 -15.71
N ALA A 220 -5.77 13.46 -15.49
CA ALA A 220 -6.35 13.71 -14.17
C ALA A 220 -7.07 12.47 -13.60
N ILE A 221 -7.87 11.80 -14.43
CA ILE A 221 -8.54 10.54 -14.08
C ILE A 221 -7.51 9.45 -13.77
N SER A 222 -6.43 9.36 -14.56
CA SER A 222 -5.35 8.39 -14.34
C SER A 222 -4.63 8.62 -13.04
N MET A 223 -4.25 9.86 -12.74
CA MET A 223 -3.56 10.22 -11.49
C MET A 223 -4.43 9.96 -10.26
N THR A 224 -5.71 10.32 -10.32
CA THR A 224 -6.64 10.06 -9.21
C THR A 224 -7.06 8.59 -9.13
N GLY A 225 -7.03 7.87 -10.23
CA GLY A 225 -7.34 6.44 -10.33
C GLY A 225 -6.43 5.54 -9.49
N VAL A 226 -5.23 5.98 -9.15
CA VAL A 226 -4.32 5.26 -8.25
C VAL A 226 -4.99 4.90 -6.91
N GLY A 227 -5.97 5.68 -6.45
CA GLY A 227 -6.77 5.38 -5.26
C GLY A 227 -7.58 4.08 -5.33
N LEU A 228 -7.88 3.56 -6.52
CA LEU A 228 -8.55 2.27 -6.68
C LEU A 228 -7.74 1.12 -6.08
N GLY A 229 -6.41 1.23 -6.10
CA GLY A 229 -5.53 0.25 -5.49
C GLY A 229 -5.69 0.17 -3.96
N CYS A 230 -6.02 1.27 -3.28
CA CYS A 230 -6.31 1.26 -1.84
C CYS A 230 -7.50 0.35 -1.51
N ILE A 231 -8.52 0.32 -2.38
CA ILE A 231 -9.67 -0.59 -2.25
C ILE A 231 -9.28 -2.05 -2.49
N ALA A 232 -8.30 -2.29 -3.35
CA ALA A 232 -7.88 -3.63 -3.74
C ALA A 232 -6.87 -4.26 -2.78
N MET A 233 -6.17 -3.48 -1.93
CA MET A 233 -5.11 -3.99 -1.06
C MET A 233 -5.64 -4.77 0.15
N PRO A 234 -5.00 -5.92 0.51
CA PRO A 234 -5.50 -6.81 1.55
C PRO A 234 -5.32 -6.29 2.97
N LEU A 235 -4.41 -5.35 3.19
CA LEU A 235 -3.94 -4.94 4.51
C LEU A 235 -5.00 -4.20 5.31
N MET A 236 -5.79 -3.34 4.64
CA MET A 236 -6.92 -2.67 5.26
C MET A 236 -7.96 -3.69 5.77
N TYR A 237 -8.35 -4.65 4.95
CA TYR A 237 -9.34 -5.67 5.31
C TYR A 237 -8.88 -6.52 6.49
N LYS A 238 -7.60 -6.86 6.54
CA LYS A 238 -7.02 -7.60 7.68
C LYS A 238 -7.08 -6.78 8.97
N GLY A 239 -6.76 -5.48 8.91
CA GLY A 239 -6.86 -4.58 10.04
C GLY A 239 -8.30 -4.51 10.58
N VAL A 240 -9.26 -4.29 9.70
CA VAL A 240 -10.70 -4.21 10.02
C VAL A 240 -11.22 -5.49 10.67
N LEU A 241 -10.81 -6.67 10.18
CA LEU A 241 -11.22 -7.97 10.75
C LEU A 241 -10.61 -8.26 12.12
N ASN A 242 -9.52 -7.60 12.47
CA ASN A 242 -8.83 -7.78 13.75
C ASN A 242 -9.29 -6.81 14.85
N ILE A 243 -10.21 -5.91 14.55
CA ILE A 243 -10.72 -4.92 15.49
C ILE A 243 -11.60 -5.59 16.57
N ARG A 244 -11.61 -5.00 17.76
CA ARG A 244 -12.25 -5.56 18.95
C ARG A 244 -13.77 -5.64 18.82
N ASP A 245 -14.40 -4.53 18.45
CA ASP A 245 -15.84 -4.40 18.32
C ASP A 245 -16.22 -3.26 17.35
N ILE A 246 -17.51 -3.14 17.03
CA ILE A 246 -18.00 -2.17 16.06
C ILE A 246 -17.85 -0.71 16.50
N LYS A 247 -17.87 -0.42 17.80
CA LYS A 247 -17.67 0.94 18.34
C LYS A 247 -16.22 1.35 18.13
N GLU A 248 -15.28 0.46 18.38
CA GLU A 248 -13.88 0.67 18.10
C GLU A 248 -13.61 0.83 16.60
N LEU A 249 -14.38 0.14 15.75
CA LEU A 249 -14.29 0.32 14.30
C LEU A 249 -14.71 1.73 13.88
N ASP A 250 -15.77 2.29 14.45
CA ASP A 250 -16.20 3.65 14.15
C ASP A 250 -15.15 4.69 14.56
N VAL A 251 -14.51 4.50 15.72
CA VAL A 251 -13.33 5.30 16.13
C VAL A 251 -12.18 5.12 15.15
N GLY A 252 -11.87 3.87 14.76
CA GLY A 252 -10.79 3.54 13.83
C GLY A 252 -10.96 4.20 12.47
N ARG A 253 -12.18 4.23 11.92
CA ARG A 253 -12.50 4.88 10.64
C ARG A 253 -12.18 6.37 10.63
N ILE A 254 -12.56 7.08 11.70
CA ILE A 254 -12.29 8.51 11.83
C ILE A 254 -10.78 8.77 11.93
N TRP A 255 -10.10 8.03 12.79
CA TRP A 255 -8.66 8.19 12.98
C TRP A 255 -7.85 7.78 11.76
N ALA A 256 -8.28 6.75 11.00
CA ALA A 256 -7.62 6.37 9.77
C ALA A 256 -7.65 7.50 8.74
N VAL A 257 -8.82 8.11 8.52
CA VAL A 257 -8.97 9.25 7.59
C VAL A 257 -8.12 10.44 8.05
N ILE A 258 -8.09 10.74 9.35
CA ILE A 258 -7.25 11.82 9.90
C ILE A 258 -5.77 11.51 9.70
N PHE A 259 -5.31 10.31 10.07
CA PHE A 259 -3.92 9.91 9.95
C PHE A 259 -3.44 9.93 8.50
N GLU A 260 -4.21 9.38 7.58
CA GLU A 260 -3.88 9.37 6.15
C GLU A 260 -3.86 10.76 5.56
N GLY A 261 -4.87 11.57 5.85
CA GLY A 261 -4.94 12.95 5.40
C GLY A 261 -3.73 13.77 5.85
N PHE A 262 -3.40 13.70 7.14
CA PHE A 262 -2.21 14.39 7.69
C PHE A 262 -0.91 13.90 7.07
N THR A 263 -0.76 12.60 6.90
CA THR A 263 0.49 12.01 6.39
C THR A 263 0.69 12.34 4.92
N ILE A 264 -0.35 12.19 4.10
CA ILE A 264 -0.33 12.52 2.66
C ILE A 264 -0.06 14.02 2.47
N LEU A 265 -0.79 14.88 3.20
CA LEU A 265 -0.62 16.32 3.12
C LEU A 265 0.79 16.76 3.54
N SER A 266 1.29 16.22 4.66
CA SER A 266 2.65 16.50 5.13
C SER A 266 3.71 16.12 4.10
N SER A 267 3.54 14.97 3.46
CA SER A 267 4.44 14.50 2.39
C SER A 267 4.42 15.43 1.18
N CYS A 268 3.24 15.87 0.73
CA CYS A 268 3.11 16.81 -0.39
C CYS A 268 3.77 18.15 -0.08
N ILE A 269 3.51 18.72 1.11
CA ILE A 269 4.11 19.99 1.54
C ILE A 269 5.63 19.84 1.62
N LEU A 270 6.12 18.77 2.27
CA LEU A 270 7.54 18.54 2.43
C LEU A 270 8.25 18.39 1.09
N ALA A 271 7.64 17.65 0.15
CA ALA A 271 8.18 17.46 -1.19
C ALA A 271 8.27 18.78 -1.98
N LEU A 272 7.24 19.62 -1.91
CA LEU A 272 7.28 20.94 -2.53
C LEU A 272 8.37 21.82 -1.91
N LEU A 273 8.61 21.76 -0.62
CA LEU A 273 9.66 22.54 0.06
C LEU A 273 11.09 22.08 -0.26
N VAL A 274 11.29 20.90 -0.83
CA VAL A 274 12.62 20.39 -1.19
C VAL A 274 13.34 21.33 -2.16
N VAL A 275 12.66 21.75 -3.24
CA VAL A 275 13.27 22.57 -4.31
C VAL A 275 13.83 23.88 -3.78
N PRO A 276 13.07 24.73 -3.07
CA PRO A 276 13.60 26.00 -2.58
C PRO A 276 14.63 25.83 -1.46
N VAL A 277 14.53 24.76 -0.67
CA VAL A 277 15.54 24.47 0.36
C VAL A 277 16.86 24.06 -0.27
N LEU A 278 16.85 23.21 -1.30
CA LEU A 278 18.09 22.71 -1.91
C LEU A 278 18.73 23.74 -2.86
N TYR A 279 18.05 24.78 -3.32
CA TYR A 279 18.62 25.79 -4.20
C TYR A 279 19.96 26.34 -3.65
N PRO A 280 21.04 26.49 -4.45
CA PRO A 280 21.12 26.32 -5.92
C PRO A 280 21.36 24.86 -6.40
N GLU A 281 21.44 23.90 -5.49
CA GLU A 281 21.64 22.49 -5.83
C GLU A 281 20.40 21.95 -6.54
N LYS A 282 20.61 21.12 -7.57
CA LYS A 282 19.52 20.46 -8.30
C LYS A 282 19.32 19.05 -7.76
N VAL A 283 18.07 18.66 -7.58
CA VAL A 283 17.73 17.25 -7.35
C VAL A 283 17.95 16.48 -8.65
N LEU A 284 18.78 15.45 -8.60
CA LEU A 284 19.02 14.60 -9.75
C LEU A 284 17.89 13.57 -9.89
N VAL A 285 17.50 13.26 -11.12
CA VAL A 285 16.44 12.29 -11.42
C VAL A 285 16.72 10.90 -10.81
N ASN A 286 17.98 10.55 -10.62
CA ASN A 286 18.38 9.26 -10.04
C ASN A 286 18.38 9.22 -8.50
N MET A 287 18.06 10.33 -7.84
CA MET A 287 17.97 10.35 -6.37
C MET A 287 16.68 9.70 -5.89
N ASN A 288 16.78 8.94 -4.81
CA ASN A 288 15.61 8.47 -4.08
C ASN A 288 15.19 9.47 -2.98
N SER A 289 13.98 9.32 -2.46
CA SER A 289 13.43 10.23 -1.45
C SER A 289 14.29 10.33 -0.17
N PHE A 290 14.97 9.24 0.24
CA PHE A 290 15.88 9.25 1.40
C PHE A 290 17.09 10.14 1.18
N GLN A 291 17.69 10.07 0.00
CA GLN A 291 18.83 10.93 -0.36
C GLN A 291 18.41 12.40 -0.40
N VAL A 292 17.25 12.68 -0.96
CA VAL A 292 16.69 14.03 -1.03
C VAL A 292 16.41 14.60 0.36
N TYR A 293 15.79 13.84 1.24
CA TYR A 293 15.52 14.26 2.62
C TYR A 293 16.79 14.41 3.44
N ASN A 294 17.80 13.54 3.24
CA ASN A 294 19.09 13.68 3.89
C ASN A 294 19.80 14.98 3.47
N LEU A 295 19.79 15.33 2.17
CA LEU A 295 20.35 16.59 1.67
C LEU A 295 19.62 17.79 2.24
N MET A 296 18.29 17.76 2.26
CA MET A 296 17.45 18.80 2.83
C MET A 296 17.77 19.04 4.30
N LEU A 297 17.83 17.98 5.11
CA LEU A 297 18.21 18.06 6.52
C LEU A 297 19.65 18.54 6.70
N LYS A 298 20.59 18.10 5.87
CA LYS A 298 21.98 18.58 5.90
C LYS A 298 22.06 20.09 5.69
N LYS A 299 21.28 20.62 4.75
CA LYS A 299 21.25 22.04 4.44
C LYS A 299 20.60 22.88 5.55
N LEU A 300 19.49 22.40 6.12
CA LEU A 300 18.76 23.09 7.17
C LEU A 300 19.50 23.12 8.52
N LEU A 301 20.17 22.04 8.88
CA LEU A 301 20.78 21.85 10.19
C LEU A 301 22.29 22.13 10.20
N GLY A 302 22.95 22.08 9.05
CA GLY A 302 24.41 22.20 8.95
C GLY A 302 25.16 20.91 9.31
N THR A 303 26.41 21.04 9.79
CA THR A 303 27.36 19.95 10.01
C THR A 303 27.72 19.69 11.48
N GLY A 304 27.05 20.34 12.43
CA GLY A 304 27.30 20.14 13.87
C GLY A 304 26.85 18.75 14.36
N THR A 305 27.40 18.31 15.51
CA THR A 305 27.09 16.99 16.10
C THR A 305 25.60 16.78 16.31
N TYR A 306 24.89 17.79 16.85
CA TYR A 306 23.43 17.72 17.04
C TYR A 306 22.66 17.57 15.71
N ALA A 307 23.13 18.27 14.67
CA ALA A 307 22.57 18.18 13.34
C ALA A 307 22.73 16.76 12.75
N TYR A 308 23.88 16.16 12.97
CA TYR A 308 24.14 14.78 12.54
C TYR A 308 23.25 13.79 13.26
N VAL A 309 23.14 13.87 14.58
CA VAL A 309 22.28 12.99 15.39
C VAL A 309 20.82 13.10 14.97
N PHE A 310 20.29 14.32 14.79
CA PHE A 310 18.91 14.51 14.34
C PHE A 310 18.65 13.94 12.95
N ARG A 311 19.57 14.20 11.99
CA ARG A 311 19.47 13.63 10.64
C ARG A 311 19.45 12.12 10.67
N PHE A 312 20.36 11.52 11.42
CA PHE A 312 20.42 10.07 11.56
C PHE A 312 19.14 9.51 12.17
N ALA A 313 18.64 10.13 13.25
CA ALA A 313 17.39 9.71 13.89
C ALA A 313 16.19 9.79 12.93
N ALA A 314 16.04 10.89 12.18
CA ALA A 314 14.96 11.06 11.22
C ALA A 314 14.98 10.01 10.10
N LEU A 315 16.18 9.74 9.56
CA LEU A 315 16.34 8.71 8.52
C LEU A 315 16.08 7.31 9.07
N MET A 316 16.51 7.01 10.30
CA MET A 316 16.21 5.74 10.95
C MET A 316 14.72 5.51 11.17
N VAL A 317 13.95 6.56 11.47
CA VAL A 317 12.49 6.47 11.55
C VAL A 317 11.89 6.09 10.18
N PHE A 318 12.33 6.70 9.09
CA PHE A 318 11.87 6.36 7.74
C PHE A 318 12.26 4.92 7.36
N ILE A 319 13.50 4.49 7.66
CA ILE A 319 13.95 3.12 7.42
C ILE A 319 13.09 2.14 8.23
N ALA A 320 12.86 2.42 9.51
CA ALA A 320 12.01 1.58 10.37
C ALA A 320 10.58 1.47 9.82
N ALA A 321 10.00 2.56 9.32
CA ALA A 321 8.67 2.56 8.72
C ALA A 321 8.59 1.62 7.51
N VAL A 322 9.60 1.65 6.65
CA VAL A 322 9.69 0.75 5.50
C VAL A 322 9.83 -0.70 5.94
N VAL A 323 10.71 -0.98 6.89
CA VAL A 323 10.96 -2.34 7.37
C VAL A 323 9.70 -2.96 8.01
N VAL A 324 8.93 -2.20 8.80
CA VAL A 324 7.68 -2.72 9.39
C VAL A 324 6.57 -2.92 8.33
N MET A 325 6.58 -2.12 7.26
CA MET A 325 5.71 -2.33 6.11
C MET A 325 6.10 -3.60 5.33
N LEU A 326 7.38 -3.80 5.05
CA LEU A 326 7.89 -5.02 4.39
C LEU A 326 7.55 -6.28 5.19
N GLU A 327 7.66 -6.23 6.52
CA GLU A 327 7.24 -7.32 7.40
C GLU A 327 5.74 -7.62 7.24
N SER A 328 4.90 -6.59 7.10
CA SER A 328 3.47 -6.77 6.86
C SER A 328 3.19 -7.48 5.54
N PHE A 329 3.89 -7.10 4.48
CA PHE A 329 3.74 -7.72 3.16
C PHE A 329 4.19 -9.18 3.22
N MET A 330 5.36 -9.45 3.79
CA MET A 330 5.87 -10.81 3.96
C MET A 330 4.90 -11.69 4.74
N ARG A 331 4.38 -11.21 5.87
CA ARG A 331 3.40 -11.93 6.69
C ARG A 331 2.10 -12.21 5.93
N ASN A 332 1.59 -11.25 5.15
CA ASN A 332 0.41 -11.46 4.31
C ASN A 332 0.64 -12.51 3.22
N ILE A 333 1.77 -12.45 2.53
CA ILE A 333 2.16 -13.44 1.52
C ILE A 333 2.18 -14.84 2.15
N CYS A 334 2.84 -15.00 3.29
CA CYS A 334 2.93 -16.28 3.99
C CYS A 334 1.53 -16.80 4.43
N GLU A 335 0.65 -15.93 4.91
CA GLU A 335 -0.72 -16.29 5.28
C GLU A 335 -1.53 -16.77 4.05
N HIS A 336 -1.37 -16.12 2.90
CA HIS A 336 -2.04 -16.54 1.66
C HIS A 336 -1.48 -17.86 1.13
N ILE A 337 -0.15 -18.04 1.12
CA ILE A 337 0.49 -19.32 0.73
C ILE A 337 -0.04 -20.45 1.61
N ARG A 338 -0.08 -20.24 2.92
CA ARG A 338 -0.65 -21.20 3.86
C ARG A 338 -2.12 -21.53 3.57
N GLY A 339 -2.90 -20.51 3.21
CA GLY A 339 -4.32 -20.66 2.85
C GLY A 339 -4.56 -21.47 1.59
N LEU A 340 -3.58 -21.52 0.67
CA LEU A 340 -3.64 -22.33 -0.57
C LEU A 340 -3.37 -23.83 -0.35
N VAL A 341 -2.73 -24.21 0.76
CA VAL A 341 -2.35 -25.62 1.02
C VAL A 341 -3.20 -26.19 2.17
N PRO A 342 -4.33 -26.90 1.88
CA PRO A 342 -5.25 -27.40 2.90
C PRO A 342 -4.60 -28.38 3.91
N ALA A 343 -3.57 -29.12 3.49
CA ALA A 343 -2.82 -30.04 4.35
C ALA A 343 -2.16 -29.31 5.53
N ILE A 344 -1.67 -28.08 5.29
CA ILE A 344 -1.05 -27.21 6.32
C ILE A 344 -2.08 -26.79 7.37
N SER A 345 -3.29 -26.50 6.94
CA SER A 345 -4.35 -26.04 7.85
C SER A 345 -4.83 -27.13 8.81
N ARG A 346 -4.67 -28.41 8.44
CA ARG A 346 -5.06 -29.59 9.23
C ARG A 346 -4.01 -30.02 10.25
N ALA A 347 -2.76 -29.58 10.12
CA ALA A 347 -1.70 -29.89 11.06
C ALA A 347 -1.98 -29.26 12.41
N GLY A 348 -1.71 -30.01 13.49
CA GLY A 348 -1.88 -29.54 14.89
C GLY A 348 -0.56 -29.48 15.66
N GLY A 349 -0.56 -28.76 16.77
CA GLY A 349 0.57 -28.74 17.70
C GLY A 349 1.90 -28.27 17.12
N THR A 350 2.98 -28.97 17.45
CA THR A 350 4.36 -28.65 17.04
C THR A 350 4.57 -28.74 15.52
N ALA A 351 3.91 -29.69 14.85
CA ALA A 351 4.00 -29.83 13.39
C ALA A 351 3.51 -28.57 12.66
N LYS A 352 2.43 -27.96 13.14
CA LYS A 352 1.91 -26.70 12.61
C LYS A 352 2.92 -25.56 12.74
N LEU A 353 3.56 -25.44 13.92
CA LEU A 353 4.58 -24.40 14.13
C LEU A 353 5.76 -24.57 13.19
N LEU A 354 6.26 -25.80 13.01
CA LEU A 354 7.38 -26.08 12.10
C LEU A 354 7.03 -25.77 10.65
N ILE A 355 5.81 -26.09 10.23
CA ILE A 355 5.33 -25.78 8.89
C ILE A 355 5.21 -24.25 8.70
N ASP A 356 4.65 -23.53 9.69
CA ASP A 356 4.52 -22.08 9.63
C ASP A 356 5.91 -21.42 9.52
N ILE A 357 6.90 -21.88 10.28
CA ILE A 357 8.30 -21.43 10.18
C ILE A 357 8.88 -21.76 8.80
N GLY A 358 8.66 -22.97 8.30
CA GLY A 358 9.11 -23.39 6.97
C GLY A 358 8.57 -22.50 5.85
N VAL A 359 7.29 -22.14 5.90
CA VAL A 359 6.67 -21.21 4.93
C VAL A 359 7.35 -19.84 5.00
N VAL A 360 7.62 -19.29 6.18
CA VAL A 360 8.29 -18.00 6.33
C VAL A 360 9.71 -18.04 5.76
N VAL A 361 10.47 -19.07 6.11
CA VAL A 361 11.86 -19.22 5.65
C VAL A 361 11.91 -19.39 4.13
N LEU A 362 11.09 -20.27 3.57
CA LEU A 362 11.02 -20.48 2.11
C LEU A 362 10.61 -19.18 1.38
N THR A 363 9.61 -18.48 1.88
CA THR A 363 9.19 -17.19 1.30
C THR A 363 10.32 -16.18 1.35
N GLY A 364 11.02 -16.06 2.48
CA GLY A 364 12.18 -15.17 2.62
C GLY A 364 13.33 -15.54 1.69
N CYS A 365 13.64 -16.83 1.54
CA CYS A 365 14.64 -17.31 0.58
C CYS A 365 14.24 -17.00 -0.87
N CYS A 366 12.97 -17.20 -1.25
CA CYS A 366 12.49 -16.84 -2.58
C CYS A 366 12.61 -15.34 -2.83
N ILE A 367 12.21 -14.51 -1.86
CA ILE A 367 12.34 -13.05 -1.95
C ILE A 367 13.81 -12.64 -2.11
N PHE A 368 14.71 -13.23 -1.33
CA PHE A 368 16.14 -12.99 -1.43
C PHE A 368 16.67 -13.33 -2.82
N LEU A 369 16.37 -14.53 -3.33
CA LEU A 369 16.83 -14.97 -4.66
C LEU A 369 16.28 -14.07 -5.77
N VAL A 370 14.99 -13.72 -5.72
CA VAL A 370 14.40 -12.81 -6.71
C VAL A 370 15.03 -11.43 -6.63
N ALA A 371 15.25 -10.90 -5.42
CA ALA A 371 15.88 -9.60 -5.24
C ALA A 371 17.35 -9.57 -5.69
N GLU A 372 18.11 -10.64 -5.48
CA GLU A 372 19.52 -10.71 -5.87
C GLU A 372 19.70 -10.89 -7.38
N PHE A 373 18.99 -11.85 -7.98
CA PHE A 373 19.27 -12.32 -9.34
C PHE A 373 18.38 -11.77 -10.43
N VAL A 374 17.23 -11.15 -10.09
CA VAL A 374 16.32 -10.59 -11.10
C VAL A 374 16.55 -9.09 -11.21
N GLU A 375 16.98 -8.66 -12.40
CA GLU A 375 17.01 -7.25 -12.74
C GLU A 375 15.63 -6.79 -13.18
N PHE A 376 15.08 -5.82 -12.47
CA PHE A 376 13.80 -5.21 -12.81
C PHE A 376 14.00 -3.81 -13.38
N ASN A 377 13.27 -3.47 -14.42
CA ASN A 377 13.17 -2.07 -14.85
C ASN A 377 12.41 -1.26 -13.79
N ARG A 378 13.14 -0.40 -13.06
CA ARG A 378 12.73 0.17 -11.76
C ARG A 378 11.57 1.17 -11.84
N GLU A 379 11.36 1.80 -13.01
CA GLU A 379 10.57 3.03 -13.08
C GLU A 379 9.06 2.83 -12.85
N HIS A 380 8.51 1.66 -13.15
CA HIS A 380 7.06 1.46 -13.14
C HIS A 380 6.55 0.30 -12.26
N MET A 381 7.43 -0.48 -11.67
CA MET A 381 7.01 -1.74 -11.04
C MET A 381 6.02 -1.60 -9.89
N ILE A 382 6.17 -0.59 -9.03
CA ILE A 382 5.21 -0.40 -7.93
C ILE A 382 3.86 0.02 -8.50
N ALA A 383 3.85 1.03 -9.39
CA ALA A 383 2.64 1.54 -9.98
C ALA A 383 1.91 0.49 -10.82
N ASP A 384 2.65 -0.31 -11.61
CA ASP A 384 2.07 -1.36 -12.44
C ASP A 384 1.48 -2.51 -11.59
N ASN A 385 2.15 -2.94 -10.51
CA ASN A 385 1.60 -3.97 -9.62
C ASN A 385 0.43 -3.46 -8.77
N TRP A 386 0.50 -2.21 -8.32
CA TRP A 386 -0.60 -1.53 -7.65
C TRP A 386 -1.82 -1.40 -8.58
N GLY A 387 -1.58 -0.96 -9.81
CA GLY A 387 -2.60 -0.82 -10.84
C GLY A 387 -3.21 -2.15 -11.29
N LEU A 388 -2.40 -3.20 -11.42
CA LEU A 388 -2.89 -4.56 -11.70
C LEU A 388 -3.82 -5.06 -10.59
N CYS A 389 -3.45 -4.84 -9.33
CA CYS A 389 -4.29 -5.19 -8.19
C CYS A 389 -5.61 -4.41 -8.21
N ALA A 390 -5.56 -3.11 -8.50
CA ALA A 390 -6.73 -2.24 -8.65
C ALA A 390 -7.67 -2.75 -9.75
N ALA A 391 -7.14 -2.99 -10.94
CA ALA A 391 -7.90 -3.46 -12.10
C ALA A 391 -8.56 -4.83 -11.86
N ALA A 392 -7.83 -5.75 -11.19
CA ALA A 392 -8.30 -7.10 -10.92
C ALA A 392 -9.32 -7.18 -9.78
N LEU A 393 -9.08 -6.50 -8.67
CA LEU A 393 -9.75 -6.79 -7.40
C LEU A 393 -10.62 -5.66 -6.84
N ALA A 394 -10.39 -4.39 -7.22
CA ALA A 394 -11.14 -3.29 -6.63
C ALA A 394 -12.66 -3.41 -6.91
N ALA A 395 -13.06 -3.65 -8.15
CA ALA A 395 -14.46 -3.82 -8.52
C ALA A 395 -15.11 -5.09 -7.91
N PRO A 396 -14.50 -6.29 -7.99
CA PRO A 396 -15.01 -7.48 -7.32
C PRO A 396 -15.15 -7.34 -5.81
N LEU A 397 -14.16 -6.75 -5.10
CA LEU A 397 -14.24 -6.50 -3.66
C LEU A 397 -15.35 -5.51 -3.32
N PHE A 398 -15.43 -4.40 -4.05
CA PHE A 398 -16.48 -3.42 -3.89
C PHE A 398 -17.86 -4.05 -4.09
N CYS A 399 -18.08 -4.77 -5.19
CA CYS A 399 -19.34 -5.44 -5.48
C CYS A 399 -19.67 -6.55 -4.47
N THR A 400 -18.65 -7.26 -3.95
CA THR A 400 -18.85 -8.27 -2.91
C THR A 400 -19.44 -7.66 -1.63
N LEU A 401 -19.14 -6.43 -1.30
CA LEU A 401 -19.63 -5.76 -0.08
C LEU A 401 -20.84 -4.84 -0.31
N THR A 402 -21.15 -4.48 -1.57
CA THR A 402 -22.18 -3.46 -1.88
C THR A 402 -23.31 -3.98 -2.78
N TYR A 403 -23.04 -4.92 -3.67
CA TYR A 403 -24.01 -5.38 -4.65
C TYR A 403 -24.66 -6.69 -4.22
N ARG A 404 -25.97 -6.64 -3.90
CA ARG A 404 -26.76 -7.77 -3.37
C ARG A 404 -26.75 -8.99 -4.30
N HIS A 405 -26.88 -8.75 -5.59
CA HIS A 405 -27.02 -9.80 -6.61
C HIS A 405 -25.70 -10.24 -7.25
N ALA A 406 -24.58 -9.87 -6.64
CA ALA A 406 -23.27 -10.31 -7.10
C ALA A 406 -23.12 -11.85 -7.00
N THR A 407 -22.62 -12.48 -8.07
CA THR A 407 -22.45 -13.94 -8.16
C THR A 407 -20.98 -14.35 -8.28
N GLY A 408 -20.64 -15.56 -7.85
CA GLY A 408 -19.26 -16.06 -7.97
C GLY A 408 -18.75 -16.09 -9.42
N LYS A 409 -19.63 -16.39 -10.41
CA LYS A 409 -19.27 -16.34 -11.84
C LYS A 409 -18.99 -14.91 -12.29
N GLY A 410 -19.78 -13.93 -11.80
CA GLY A 410 -19.54 -12.52 -12.05
C GLY A 410 -18.20 -12.06 -11.49
N MET A 411 -17.82 -12.50 -10.27
CA MET A 411 -16.53 -12.20 -9.68
C MET A 411 -15.38 -12.74 -10.52
N TYR A 412 -15.45 -14.01 -10.98
CA TYR A 412 -14.43 -14.58 -11.87
C TYR A 412 -14.29 -13.77 -13.16
N ALA A 413 -15.42 -13.48 -13.80
CA ALA A 413 -15.42 -12.73 -15.06
C ALA A 413 -14.80 -11.35 -14.89
N GLY A 414 -15.17 -10.63 -13.82
CA GLY A 414 -14.63 -9.32 -13.50
C GLY A 414 -13.11 -9.35 -13.24
N ILE A 415 -12.64 -10.29 -12.41
CA ILE A 415 -11.20 -10.45 -12.12
C ILE A 415 -10.41 -10.71 -13.41
N ILE A 416 -10.82 -11.68 -14.21
CA ILE A 416 -10.12 -12.04 -15.44
C ILE A 416 -10.15 -10.89 -16.45
N ALA A 417 -11.33 -10.28 -16.66
CA ALA A 417 -11.48 -9.17 -17.56
C ALA A 417 -10.63 -7.96 -17.14
N GLY A 418 -10.57 -7.65 -15.83
CA GLY A 418 -9.72 -6.60 -15.29
C GLY A 418 -8.24 -6.82 -15.55
N ILE A 419 -7.73 -8.04 -15.26
CA ILE A 419 -6.34 -8.42 -15.52
C ILE A 419 -6.00 -8.30 -17.01
N LEU A 420 -6.81 -8.92 -17.88
CA LEU A 420 -6.57 -8.92 -19.32
C LEU A 420 -6.60 -7.49 -19.87
N THR A 421 -7.57 -6.68 -19.45
CA THR A 421 -7.65 -5.29 -19.88
C THR A 421 -6.45 -4.48 -19.42
N PHE A 422 -6.01 -4.63 -18.18
CA PHE A 422 -4.82 -3.93 -17.67
C PHE A 422 -3.57 -4.29 -18.47
N VAL A 423 -3.32 -5.60 -18.68
CA VAL A 423 -2.15 -6.08 -19.41
C VAL A 423 -2.18 -5.61 -20.87
N MET A 424 -3.33 -5.72 -21.54
CA MET A 424 -3.47 -5.27 -22.92
C MET A 424 -3.28 -3.75 -23.03
N TRP A 425 -3.90 -2.99 -22.14
CA TRP A 425 -3.87 -1.53 -22.17
C TRP A 425 -2.47 -0.98 -21.90
N ARG A 426 -1.75 -1.59 -20.98
CA ARG A 426 -0.44 -1.13 -20.52
C ARG A 426 0.71 -1.58 -21.42
N TYR A 427 0.65 -2.82 -21.93
CA TYR A 427 1.82 -3.45 -22.56
C TYR A 427 1.64 -3.78 -24.04
N LEU A 428 0.40 -3.86 -24.56
CA LEU A 428 0.22 -4.16 -25.98
C LEU A 428 0.61 -2.95 -26.86
N PRO A 429 1.53 -3.12 -27.81
CA PRO A 429 1.86 -2.06 -28.75
C PRO A 429 0.66 -1.76 -29.66
N PHE A 430 0.31 -0.47 -29.80
CA PHE A 430 -0.85 -0.04 -30.59
C PHE A 430 -0.44 0.84 -31.76
N VAL A 431 -0.14 2.11 -31.55
CA VAL A 431 0.24 3.05 -32.60
C VAL A 431 1.71 3.42 -32.45
N ASN A 432 2.49 3.34 -33.55
CA ASN A 432 3.92 3.66 -33.57
C ASN A 432 4.75 2.98 -32.44
N GLY A 433 4.35 1.79 -32.01
CA GLY A 433 5.01 1.04 -30.93
C GLY A 433 4.67 1.52 -29.52
N GLY A 434 3.85 2.54 -29.35
CA GLY A 434 3.34 3.00 -28.05
C GLY A 434 2.16 2.14 -27.55
N SER A 435 1.99 2.04 -26.22
CA SER A 435 0.85 1.35 -25.61
C SER A 435 -0.45 2.17 -25.73
N LEU A 436 -1.60 1.51 -25.55
CA LEU A 436 -2.91 2.18 -25.46
C LEU A 436 -2.94 3.22 -24.34
N ALA A 437 -2.29 2.96 -23.22
CA ALA A 437 -2.16 3.91 -22.12
C ALA A 437 -1.42 5.19 -22.55
N ALA A 438 -0.32 5.04 -23.27
CA ALA A 438 0.45 6.19 -23.78
C ALA A 438 -0.32 7.01 -24.83
N TYR A 439 -1.12 6.34 -25.67
CA TYR A 439 -1.92 6.99 -26.70
C TYR A 439 -3.13 7.74 -26.14
N SER A 440 -3.86 7.11 -25.19
CA SER A 440 -5.10 7.65 -24.64
C SER A 440 -4.90 8.64 -23.49
N GLY A 441 -3.72 8.65 -22.86
CA GLY A 441 -3.47 9.35 -21.59
C GLY A 441 -4.19 8.73 -20.38
N ILE A 442 -4.92 7.62 -20.56
CA ILE A 442 -5.66 6.95 -19.49
C ILE A 442 -4.90 5.70 -19.03
N SER A 443 -4.68 5.58 -17.74
CA SER A 443 -3.95 4.46 -17.13
C SER A 443 -4.75 3.14 -17.19
N GLY A 444 -4.02 2.02 -17.25
CA GLY A 444 -4.61 0.69 -17.36
C GLY A 444 -5.41 0.25 -16.14
N ASP A 445 -5.12 0.75 -14.96
CA ASP A 445 -5.86 0.49 -13.73
C ASP A 445 -7.28 1.03 -13.77
N VAL A 446 -7.47 2.26 -14.27
CA VAL A 446 -8.80 2.88 -14.41
C VAL A 446 -9.64 2.13 -15.43
N VAL A 447 -9.09 1.85 -16.61
CA VAL A 447 -9.83 1.13 -17.66
C VAL A 447 -10.09 -0.31 -17.23
N GLY A 448 -9.09 -0.97 -16.64
CA GLY A 448 -9.22 -2.32 -16.09
C GLY A 448 -10.29 -2.41 -15.00
N PHE A 449 -10.32 -1.44 -14.08
CA PHE A 449 -11.39 -1.34 -13.07
C PHE A 449 -12.77 -1.20 -13.71
N ALA A 450 -12.93 -0.28 -14.67
CA ALA A 450 -14.21 -0.06 -15.33
C ALA A 450 -14.72 -1.33 -16.05
N VAL A 451 -13.84 -2.00 -16.80
CA VAL A 451 -14.15 -3.26 -17.48
C VAL A 451 -14.44 -4.37 -16.47
N SER A 452 -13.62 -4.49 -15.41
CA SER A 452 -13.86 -5.44 -14.31
C SER A 452 -15.25 -5.23 -13.69
N LEU A 453 -15.64 -3.99 -13.44
CA LEU A 453 -16.95 -3.65 -12.87
C LEU A 453 -18.09 -4.05 -13.81
N LEU A 454 -17.96 -3.72 -15.11
CA LEU A 454 -18.96 -4.08 -16.13
C LEU A 454 -19.13 -5.59 -16.23
N PHE A 455 -18.04 -6.35 -16.29
CA PHE A 455 -18.10 -7.81 -16.35
C PHE A 455 -18.62 -8.44 -15.04
N THR A 456 -18.22 -7.89 -13.89
CA THR A 456 -18.73 -8.33 -12.58
C THR A 456 -20.24 -8.20 -12.50
N ILE A 457 -20.79 -7.04 -12.86
CA ILE A 457 -22.23 -6.78 -12.81
C ILE A 457 -22.96 -7.52 -13.94
N GLY A 458 -22.48 -7.38 -15.17
CA GLY A 458 -23.14 -7.96 -16.36
C GLY A 458 -23.27 -9.47 -16.28
N VAL A 459 -22.18 -10.18 -15.93
CA VAL A 459 -22.22 -11.65 -15.78
C VAL A 459 -23.05 -12.03 -14.54
N SER A 460 -23.02 -11.24 -13.46
CA SER A 460 -23.89 -11.52 -12.30
C SER A 460 -25.37 -11.44 -12.64
N VAL A 461 -25.78 -10.49 -13.48
CA VAL A 461 -27.18 -10.36 -13.95
C VAL A 461 -27.59 -11.55 -14.83
N CYS A 462 -26.68 -12.02 -15.68
CA CYS A 462 -26.93 -13.11 -16.63
C CYS A 462 -26.77 -14.52 -16.04
N THR A 463 -26.29 -14.66 -14.80
CA THR A 463 -26.04 -15.95 -14.18
C THR A 463 -27.05 -16.31 -13.12
N GLN A 464 -27.00 -17.60 -12.70
CA GLN A 464 -27.90 -18.14 -11.70
C GLN A 464 -27.85 -17.33 -10.39
N LYS A 465 -29.03 -17.00 -9.86
CA LYS A 465 -29.18 -16.21 -8.63
C LYS A 465 -28.55 -16.92 -7.42
N ASN A 466 -28.05 -16.13 -6.49
CA ASN A 466 -27.56 -16.61 -5.19
C ASN A 466 -28.68 -17.34 -4.42
N THR A 467 -28.30 -18.24 -3.53
CA THR A 467 -29.23 -18.93 -2.65
C THR A 467 -29.90 -17.96 -1.68
N GLU A 468 -31.10 -18.31 -1.20
CA GLU A 468 -31.79 -17.47 -0.20
C GLU A 468 -30.99 -17.27 1.09
N GLU A 469 -30.19 -18.27 1.49
CA GLU A 469 -29.31 -18.16 2.67
C GLU A 469 -28.20 -17.14 2.48
N GLU A 470 -27.56 -17.13 1.31
CA GLU A 470 -26.53 -16.13 0.98
C GLU A 470 -27.11 -14.71 0.95
N LEU A 471 -28.31 -14.56 0.42
CA LEU A 471 -29.01 -13.28 0.41
C LEU A 471 -29.44 -12.82 1.80
N LYS A 472 -29.90 -13.72 2.67
CA LYS A 472 -30.25 -13.40 4.07
C LYS A 472 -29.06 -12.88 4.86
N ILE A 473 -27.86 -13.47 4.69
CA ILE A 473 -26.64 -12.99 5.36
C ILE A 473 -26.31 -11.56 4.89
N PHE A 474 -26.40 -11.32 3.58
CA PHE A 474 -26.14 -10.00 3.02
C PHE A 474 -27.17 -8.95 3.49
N ASP A 475 -28.46 -9.31 3.52
CA ASP A 475 -29.54 -8.42 3.97
C ASP A 475 -29.40 -8.08 5.46
N ARG A 476 -29.00 -9.03 6.32
CA ARG A 476 -28.68 -8.79 7.74
C ARG A 476 -27.49 -7.84 7.89
N MET A 477 -26.40 -8.08 7.16
CA MET A 477 -25.25 -7.17 7.15
C MET A 477 -25.67 -5.73 6.80
N ARG A 478 -26.61 -5.55 5.86
CA ARG A 478 -27.11 -4.24 5.46
C ARG A 478 -28.02 -3.61 6.53
N ALA A 479 -28.82 -4.41 7.21
CA ALA A 479 -29.69 -3.95 8.29
C ALA A 479 -28.92 -3.46 9.51
N ASP A 480 -27.78 -4.10 9.84
CA ASP A 480 -26.90 -3.69 10.95
C ASP A 480 -26.21 -2.34 10.71
N GLN A 481 -26.34 -1.76 9.52
CA GLN A 481 -25.71 -0.50 9.12
C GLN A 481 -26.68 0.68 9.03
N ALA A 482 -27.97 0.39 9.03
CA ALA A 482 -29.05 1.39 9.02
C ALA A 482 -29.33 1.89 10.43
#